data_6c1781a57fe107a236b94cd157a2e639
#
_entry.id   6c1781a57fe107a236b94cd157a2e639
#
_cell.length_a   1.000
_cell.length_b   1.000
_cell.length_c   1.000
_cell.angle_alpha   90.00
_cell.angle_beta   90.00
_cell.angle_gamma   90.00
#
_symmetry.space_group_name_H-M   'P 1'
#
loop_
_entity.id
_entity.type
_entity.pdbx_description
1 polymer ?
#
loop_
_entity_poly.entity_id
_entity_poly.type
_entity_poly.pdbx_seq_one_letter_code
_entity_poly.pdbx_strand_id
1 'polypeptide(L)'
;MLCRYLCAAGIVCLAISSASAQDPTKVEPKHYRLMFENERVQVVSVHYGPHEKSEMHDHPGGVVVIVTGGHLRFTDQSGKVTEVYSKSGEARWFPPFKHKVENVGDEPYNAVYVGLKGKGMEMGANSKPGSLVSQEELARIMMENGMAKP
;
A
#
# COMPACT_ATOMS: atom_id res chain seq x y z
N MET A 1 56.57 -25.78 33.82
CA MET A 1 55.15 -25.33 34.04
C MET A 1 54.74 -24.51 32.81
N LEU A 2 54.01 -25.14 31.84
CA LEU A 2 53.45 -24.48 30.67
C LEU A 2 51.98 -24.13 30.96
N CYS A 3 51.72 -22.85 31.03
CA CYS A 3 50.35 -22.33 31.18
C CYS A 3 49.70 -22.19 29.76
N ARG A 4 48.72 -23.05 29.46
CA ARG A 4 47.96 -23.02 28.19
C ARG A 4 46.76 -22.08 28.37
N TYR A 5 46.80 -20.91 27.74
CA TYR A 5 45.67 -20.04 27.63
C TYR A 5 44.77 -20.54 26.49
N LEU A 6 43.58 -21.06 26.84
CA LEU A 6 42.49 -21.30 25.88
C LEU A 6 41.77 -19.96 25.59
N CYS A 7 41.97 -19.43 24.40
CA CYS A 7 41.09 -18.37 23.87
C CYS A 7 39.79 -18.99 23.40
N ALA A 8 38.72 -18.79 24.15
CA ALA A 8 37.35 -19.11 23.69
C ALA A 8 36.87 -17.98 22.76
N ALA A 9 36.91 -18.20 21.45
CA ALA A 9 36.30 -17.33 20.48
C ALA A 9 34.77 -17.49 20.50
N GLY A 10 34.08 -16.56 21.13
CA GLY A 10 32.64 -16.51 21.12
C GLY A 10 32.13 -16.08 19.75
N ILE A 11 31.49 -16.98 19.02
CA ILE A 11 30.79 -16.68 17.78
C ILE A 11 29.47 -15.97 18.15
N VAL A 12 29.44 -14.65 17.98
CA VAL A 12 28.19 -13.88 18.05
C VAL A 12 27.41 -14.12 16.76
N CYS A 13 26.42 -15.02 16.79
CA CYS A 13 25.43 -15.14 15.73
C CYS A 13 24.55 -13.88 15.74
N LEU A 14 24.83 -12.92 14.85
CA LEU A 14 23.85 -11.88 14.51
C LEU A 14 22.68 -12.57 13.82
N ALA A 15 21.59 -12.74 14.53
CA ALA A 15 20.31 -13.07 13.93
C ALA A 15 19.88 -11.88 13.08
N ILE A 16 20.06 -11.98 11.76
CA ILE A 16 19.49 -11.04 10.80
C ILE A 16 17.98 -11.34 10.78
N SER A 17 17.23 -10.62 11.60
CA SER A 17 15.79 -10.61 11.51
C SER A 17 15.43 -10.00 10.16
N SER A 18 15.10 -10.84 9.18
CA SER A 18 14.45 -10.40 7.96
C SER A 18 13.17 -9.72 8.39
N ALA A 19 13.11 -8.39 8.30
CA ALA A 19 11.88 -7.65 8.47
C ALA A 19 10.93 -8.14 7.37
N SER A 20 10.07 -9.10 7.70
CA SER A 20 9.00 -9.56 6.83
C SER A 20 8.13 -8.33 6.58
N ALA A 21 7.95 -7.97 5.31
CA ALA A 21 6.97 -6.95 4.92
C ALA A 21 5.63 -7.31 5.59
N GLN A 22 5.08 -6.37 6.36
CA GLN A 22 3.82 -6.58 7.08
C GLN A 22 2.68 -6.32 6.10
N ASP A 23 2.38 -7.34 5.27
CA ASP A 23 1.26 -7.32 4.32
C ASP A 23 -0.03 -6.90 5.03
N PRO A 24 -0.65 -5.78 4.64
CA PRO A 24 -1.83 -5.25 5.31
C PRO A 24 -3.00 -6.23 5.31
N THR A 25 -3.14 -7.09 4.31
CA THR A 25 -4.21 -8.09 4.27
C THR A 25 -4.09 -9.15 5.36
N LYS A 26 -2.90 -9.29 5.97
CA LYS A 26 -2.61 -10.23 7.05
C LYS A 26 -2.61 -9.58 8.42
N VAL A 27 -2.06 -8.36 8.51
CA VAL A 27 -1.92 -7.67 9.80
C VAL A 27 -3.10 -6.76 10.13
N GLU A 28 -3.82 -6.31 9.11
CA GLU A 28 -4.98 -5.39 9.20
C GLU A 28 -6.19 -5.90 8.38
N PRO A 29 -6.64 -7.17 8.56
CA PRO A 29 -7.69 -7.77 7.75
C PRO A 29 -9.06 -7.07 7.90
N LYS A 30 -9.23 -6.27 8.94
CA LYS A 30 -10.40 -5.42 9.14
C LYS A 30 -10.49 -4.32 8.08
N HIS A 31 -9.33 -3.73 7.73
CA HIS A 31 -9.24 -2.59 6.83
C HIS A 31 -8.84 -2.98 5.41
N TYR A 32 -8.12 -4.10 5.24
CA TYR A 32 -7.56 -4.53 3.97
C TYR A 32 -8.00 -5.96 3.63
N ARG A 33 -8.83 -6.08 2.62
CA ARG A 33 -9.32 -7.39 2.15
C ARG A 33 -8.77 -7.69 0.77
N LEU A 34 -8.06 -8.81 0.64
CA LEU A 34 -7.62 -9.31 -0.67
C LEU A 34 -8.83 -9.58 -1.56
N MET A 35 -8.88 -8.96 -2.74
CA MET A 35 -9.88 -9.21 -3.77
C MET A 35 -9.40 -10.31 -4.71
N PHE A 36 -8.21 -10.16 -5.26
CA PHE A 36 -7.48 -11.17 -5.98
C PHE A 36 -5.99 -10.83 -6.06
N GLU A 37 -5.17 -11.82 -6.40
CA GLU A 37 -3.77 -11.60 -6.72
C GLU A 37 -3.28 -12.59 -7.80
N ASN A 38 -2.24 -12.21 -8.50
CA ASN A 38 -1.49 -13.05 -9.42
C ASN A 38 0.01 -12.77 -9.30
N GLU A 39 0.81 -13.22 -10.27
CA GLU A 39 2.26 -13.00 -10.26
C GLU A 39 2.68 -11.53 -10.38
N ARG A 40 1.81 -10.66 -10.89
CA ARG A 40 2.11 -9.26 -11.22
C ARG A 40 1.48 -8.24 -10.29
N VAL A 41 0.29 -8.51 -9.78
CA VAL A 41 -0.49 -7.57 -8.97
C VAL A 41 -1.15 -8.25 -7.77
N GLN A 42 -1.34 -7.46 -6.72
CA GLN A 42 -2.22 -7.75 -5.60
C GLN A 42 -3.29 -6.65 -5.58
N VAL A 43 -4.56 -7.01 -5.66
CA VAL A 43 -5.68 -6.06 -5.62
C VAL A 43 -6.40 -6.20 -4.30
N VAL A 44 -6.48 -5.11 -3.57
CA VAL A 44 -6.96 -5.06 -2.19
C VAL A 44 -8.07 -4.03 -2.06
N SER A 45 -9.19 -4.43 -1.47
CA SER A 45 -10.22 -3.49 -1.01
C SER A 45 -9.77 -2.87 0.31
N VAL A 46 -9.84 -1.54 0.38
CA VAL A 46 -9.50 -0.73 1.55
C VAL A 46 -10.76 -0.11 2.12
N HIS A 47 -10.97 -0.28 3.42
CA HIS A 47 -12.12 0.30 4.13
C HIS A 47 -11.70 0.82 5.50
N TYR A 48 -12.06 2.06 5.79
CA TYR A 48 -11.93 2.65 7.12
C TYR A 48 -13.27 3.31 7.49
N GLY A 49 -13.90 2.84 8.54
CA GLY A 49 -15.04 3.55 9.14
C GLY A 49 -14.60 4.89 9.74
N PRO A 50 -15.56 5.75 10.17
CA PRO A 50 -15.25 7.00 10.84
C PRO A 50 -14.33 6.77 12.04
N HIS A 51 -13.27 7.58 12.16
CA HIS A 51 -12.29 7.57 13.26
C HIS A 51 -11.54 6.25 13.47
N GLU A 52 -11.65 5.29 12.54
CA GLU A 52 -10.89 4.05 12.60
C GLU A 52 -9.41 4.26 12.28
N LYS A 53 -8.58 3.42 12.91
CA LYS A 53 -7.12 3.46 12.79
C LYS A 53 -6.58 2.06 12.51
N SER A 54 -5.46 2.02 11.79
CA SER A 54 -4.69 0.79 11.62
C SER A 54 -3.39 0.82 12.42
N GLU A 55 -2.80 -0.34 12.60
CA GLU A 55 -1.42 -0.47 13.02
C GLU A 55 -0.46 -0.25 11.84
N MET A 56 0.84 -0.22 12.14
CA MET A 56 1.89 -0.02 11.14
C MET A 56 1.95 -1.21 10.18
N HIS A 57 1.84 -0.95 8.88
CA HIS A 57 1.88 -1.96 7.83
C HIS A 57 2.60 -1.44 6.58
N ASP A 58 2.96 -2.37 5.69
CA ASP A 58 3.75 -2.11 4.49
C ASP A 58 2.91 -2.27 3.23
N HIS A 59 3.09 -1.37 2.28
CA HIS A 59 2.53 -1.50 0.93
C HIS A 59 3.65 -1.64 -0.10
N PRO A 60 3.51 -2.53 -1.09
CA PRO A 60 4.32 -2.47 -2.30
C PRO A 60 4.00 -1.17 -3.05
N GLY A 61 4.85 -0.77 -4.00
CA GLY A 61 4.50 0.33 -4.90
C GLY A 61 3.23 0.01 -5.68
N GLY A 62 2.37 1.01 -5.90
CA GLY A 62 1.09 0.73 -6.54
C GLY A 62 0.21 1.95 -6.73
N VAL A 63 -1.00 1.69 -7.22
CA VAL A 63 -2.02 2.70 -7.46
C VAL A 63 -3.17 2.49 -6.48
N VAL A 64 -3.58 3.58 -5.83
CA VAL A 64 -4.85 3.63 -5.11
C VAL A 64 -5.90 4.29 -6.01
N VAL A 65 -7.08 3.68 -6.10
CA VAL A 65 -8.27 4.26 -6.72
C VAL A 65 -9.28 4.56 -5.61
N ILE A 66 -9.61 5.82 -5.45
CA ILE A 66 -10.50 6.29 -4.39
C ILE A 66 -11.96 6.08 -4.80
N VAL A 67 -12.67 5.25 -4.07
CA VAL A 67 -14.11 5.00 -4.28
C VAL A 67 -14.94 6.01 -3.51
N THR A 68 -14.69 6.16 -2.23
CA THR A 68 -15.29 7.21 -1.39
C THR A 68 -14.17 8.04 -0.82
N GLY A 69 -14.14 9.31 -1.17
CA GLY A 69 -13.13 10.25 -0.69
C GLY A 69 -13.25 10.50 0.82
N GLY A 70 -12.25 11.18 1.36
CA GLY A 70 -12.23 11.50 2.79
C GLY A 70 -10.95 12.21 3.22
N HIS A 71 -10.84 12.36 4.52
CA HIS A 71 -9.68 12.95 5.19
C HIS A 71 -8.98 11.86 6.02
N LEU A 72 -7.81 11.45 5.58
CA LEU A 72 -6.97 10.47 6.27
C LEU A 72 -5.75 11.16 6.87
N ARG A 73 -5.24 10.58 7.93
CA ARG A 73 -3.95 10.90 8.52
C ARG A 73 -3.02 9.71 8.40
N PHE A 74 -1.88 9.91 7.75
CA PHE A 74 -0.81 8.92 7.65
C PHE A 74 0.28 9.24 8.64
N THR A 75 0.77 8.23 9.36
CA THR A 75 1.95 8.35 10.21
C THR A 75 2.99 7.34 9.75
N ASP A 76 4.18 7.81 9.36
CA ASP A 76 5.27 6.96 8.92
C ASP A 76 6.07 6.36 10.10
N GLN A 77 7.08 5.55 9.79
CA GLN A 77 7.93 4.89 10.79
C GLN A 77 8.70 5.87 11.69
N SER A 78 8.97 7.09 11.21
CA SER A 78 9.66 8.13 11.98
C SER A 78 8.71 8.89 12.92
N GLY A 79 7.41 8.62 12.83
CA GLY A 79 6.38 9.35 13.55
C GLY A 79 5.92 10.63 12.84
N LYS A 80 6.41 10.89 11.63
CA LYS A 80 5.97 12.03 10.83
C LYS A 80 4.54 11.83 10.39
N VAL A 81 3.72 12.84 10.63
CA VAL A 81 2.31 12.88 10.26
C VAL A 81 2.11 13.64 8.96
N THR A 82 1.27 13.10 8.08
CA THR A 82 0.85 13.73 6.83
C THR A 82 -0.66 13.65 6.70
N GLU A 83 -1.31 14.79 6.51
CA GLU A 83 -2.75 14.85 6.25
C GLU A 83 -3.01 14.60 4.76
N VAL A 84 -3.93 13.70 4.46
CA VAL A 84 -4.24 13.24 3.10
C VAL A 84 -5.72 13.46 2.82
N TYR A 85 -5.99 14.40 1.93
CA TYR A 85 -7.34 14.67 1.42
C TYR A 85 -7.50 13.99 0.06
N SER A 86 -8.59 13.29 -0.13
CA SER A 86 -8.89 12.57 -1.36
C SER A 86 -10.35 12.70 -1.76
N LYS A 87 -10.59 12.69 -3.07
CA LYS A 87 -11.93 12.77 -3.65
C LYS A 87 -12.28 11.46 -4.34
N SER A 88 -13.57 11.13 -4.35
CA SER A 88 -14.07 9.98 -5.10
C SER A 88 -13.70 10.08 -6.58
N GLY A 89 -13.26 8.97 -7.18
CA GLY A 89 -12.82 8.91 -8.57
C GLY A 89 -11.35 9.29 -8.80
N GLU A 90 -10.62 9.79 -7.80
CA GLU A 90 -9.19 10.04 -7.95
C GLU A 90 -8.39 8.73 -7.98
N ALA A 91 -7.30 8.73 -8.74
CA ALA A 91 -6.27 7.69 -8.71
C ALA A 91 -4.92 8.33 -8.39
N ARG A 92 -4.13 7.69 -7.54
CA ARG A 92 -2.81 8.18 -7.13
C ARG A 92 -1.80 7.05 -7.11
N TRP A 93 -0.59 7.35 -7.56
CA TRP A 93 0.55 6.46 -7.41
C TRP A 93 1.21 6.67 -6.05
N PHE A 94 1.58 5.54 -5.39
CA PHE A 94 2.44 5.54 -4.22
C PHE A 94 3.67 4.65 -4.48
N PRO A 95 4.89 5.13 -4.18
CA PRO A 95 6.05 4.24 -4.10
C PRO A 95 5.85 3.24 -2.95
N PRO A 96 6.69 2.20 -2.81
CA PRO A 96 6.66 1.35 -1.61
C PRO A 96 6.76 2.19 -0.34
N PHE A 97 5.90 1.95 0.63
CA PHE A 97 5.83 2.77 1.85
C PHE A 97 5.32 1.97 3.04
N LYS A 98 5.66 2.47 4.22
CA LYS A 98 5.22 1.93 5.50
C LYS A 98 4.56 3.02 6.33
N HIS A 99 3.36 2.75 6.81
CA HIS A 99 2.58 3.71 7.56
C HIS A 99 1.53 3.05 8.44
N LYS A 100 0.94 3.84 9.29
CA LYS A 100 -0.38 3.62 9.88
C LYS A 100 -1.33 4.71 9.40
N VAL A 101 -2.60 4.36 9.32
CA VAL A 101 -3.67 5.22 8.79
C VAL A 101 -4.67 5.51 9.89
N GLU A 102 -5.20 6.71 9.90
CA GLU A 102 -6.38 7.11 10.65
C GLU A 102 -7.36 7.80 9.70
N ASN A 103 -8.61 7.35 9.66
CA ASN A 103 -9.68 8.13 9.06
C ASN A 103 -10.12 9.19 10.08
N VAL A 104 -9.78 10.45 9.84
CA VAL A 104 -10.12 11.56 10.73
C VAL A 104 -11.48 12.21 10.41
N GLY A 105 -12.13 11.74 9.35
CA GLY A 105 -13.46 12.18 8.93
C GLY A 105 -14.59 11.41 9.62
N ASP A 106 -15.79 11.96 9.50
CA ASP A 106 -17.03 11.40 10.06
C ASP A 106 -17.73 10.42 9.08
N GLU A 107 -17.19 10.27 7.87
CA GLU A 107 -17.72 9.38 6.83
C GLU A 107 -16.74 8.23 6.55
N PRO A 108 -17.25 7.06 6.10
CA PRO A 108 -16.38 5.96 5.72
C PRO A 108 -15.51 6.30 4.51
N TYR A 109 -14.25 5.92 4.56
CA TYR A 109 -13.32 5.95 3.44
C TYR A 109 -13.24 4.59 2.76
N ASN A 110 -13.35 4.56 1.42
CA ASN A 110 -13.22 3.35 0.62
C ASN A 110 -12.29 3.56 -0.57
N ALA A 111 -11.44 2.58 -0.83
CA ALA A 111 -10.54 2.59 -1.97
C ALA A 111 -10.22 1.18 -2.47
N VAL A 112 -9.64 1.11 -3.66
CA VAL A 112 -9.02 -0.10 -4.18
C VAL A 112 -7.53 0.18 -4.34
N TYR A 113 -6.69 -0.64 -3.72
CA TYR A 113 -5.25 -0.59 -3.87
C TYR A 113 -4.77 -1.69 -4.83
N VAL A 114 -4.06 -1.30 -5.88
CA VAL A 114 -3.44 -2.20 -6.84
C VAL A 114 -1.95 -2.17 -6.59
N GLY A 115 -1.47 -3.08 -5.76
CA GLY A 115 -0.05 -3.24 -5.45
C GLY A 115 0.66 -4.01 -6.57
N LEU A 116 1.80 -3.50 -7.01
CA LEU A 116 2.61 -4.14 -8.04
C LEU A 116 3.58 -5.14 -7.41
N LYS A 117 3.68 -6.33 -8.02
CA LYS A 117 4.61 -7.38 -7.64
C LYS A 117 5.77 -7.42 -8.64
N GLY A 118 6.98 -7.65 -8.13
CA GLY A 118 8.18 -7.81 -8.96
C GLY A 118 9.11 -6.61 -8.95
N LYS A 119 10.39 -6.89 -9.25
CA LYS A 119 11.43 -5.86 -9.36
C LYS A 119 11.29 -5.13 -10.70
N GLY A 120 11.39 -3.80 -10.69
CA GLY A 120 11.42 -2.98 -11.90
C GLY A 120 10.06 -2.46 -12.38
N MET A 121 8.98 -2.65 -11.62
CA MET A 121 7.69 -2.03 -11.89
C MET A 121 7.52 -0.67 -11.19
N GLU A 122 8.62 -0.04 -10.82
CA GLU A 122 8.59 1.33 -10.33
C GLU A 122 8.30 2.27 -11.50
N MET A 123 7.24 3.05 -11.38
CA MET A 123 7.03 4.16 -12.31
C MET A 123 8.21 5.12 -12.14
N GLY A 124 8.99 5.31 -13.21
CA GLY A 124 10.12 6.23 -13.22
C GLY A 124 9.71 7.61 -12.71
N ALA A 125 10.62 8.31 -12.03
CA ALA A 125 10.40 9.64 -11.43
C ALA A 125 9.83 10.70 -12.40
N ASN A 126 9.78 10.41 -13.70
CA ASN A 126 9.27 11.26 -14.77
C ASN A 126 7.87 10.88 -15.28
N SER A 127 7.18 9.92 -14.68
CA SER A 127 5.80 9.66 -15.04
C SER A 127 4.95 10.86 -14.62
N LYS A 128 4.55 11.64 -15.60
CA LYS A 128 3.53 12.67 -15.38
C LYS A 128 2.29 11.95 -14.83
N PRO A 129 1.55 12.55 -13.86
CA PRO A 129 0.23 12.07 -13.51
C PRO A 129 -0.54 11.92 -14.83
N GLY A 130 -0.96 10.69 -15.15
CA GLY A 130 -1.73 10.45 -16.35
C GLY A 130 -2.91 11.42 -16.32
N SER A 131 -3.18 12.11 -17.43
CA SER A 131 -4.45 12.80 -17.56
C SER A 131 -5.53 11.77 -17.30
N LEU A 132 -6.51 12.13 -16.52
CA LEU A 132 -7.72 11.34 -16.37
C LEU A 132 -8.17 10.92 -17.78
N VAL A 133 -8.36 9.62 -17.97
CA VAL A 133 -8.92 9.08 -19.21
C VAL A 133 -10.18 9.90 -19.51
N SER A 134 -10.32 10.44 -20.71
CA SER A 134 -11.52 11.20 -21.05
C SER A 134 -12.76 10.31 -20.89
N GLN A 135 -13.92 10.88 -20.66
CA GLN A 135 -15.16 10.08 -20.56
C GLN A 135 -15.41 9.25 -21.81
N GLU A 136 -15.03 9.77 -22.99
CA GLU A 136 -15.11 9.08 -24.28
C GLU A 136 -14.17 7.87 -24.33
N GLU A 137 -12.93 8.04 -23.89
CA GLU A 137 -11.95 6.97 -23.82
C GLU A 137 -12.37 5.90 -22.80
N LEU A 138 -12.90 6.30 -21.65
CA LEU A 138 -13.44 5.38 -20.66
C LEU A 138 -14.63 4.59 -21.22
N ALA A 139 -15.56 5.24 -21.91
CA ALA A 139 -16.69 4.59 -22.56
C ALA A 139 -16.22 3.57 -23.60
N ARG A 140 -15.21 3.91 -24.42
CA ARG A 140 -14.60 3.01 -25.38
C ARG A 140 -14.01 1.77 -24.70
N ILE A 141 -13.19 1.97 -23.67
CA ILE A 141 -12.59 0.87 -22.90
C ILE A 141 -13.66 -0.04 -22.27
N MET A 142 -14.74 0.56 -21.75
CA MET A 142 -15.83 -0.22 -21.15
C MET A 142 -16.58 -1.04 -22.20
N MET A 143 -16.80 -0.53 -23.41
CA MET A 143 -17.41 -1.26 -24.51
C MET A 143 -16.51 -2.39 -25.01
N GLU A 144 -15.22 -2.11 -25.24
CA GLU A 144 -14.23 -3.10 -25.69
C GLU A 144 -14.09 -4.27 -24.71
N ASN A 145 -14.26 -4.03 -23.40
CA ASN A 145 -14.16 -5.04 -22.37
C ASN A 145 -15.54 -5.65 -21.98
N GLY A 146 -16.61 -5.34 -22.71
CA GLY A 146 -17.94 -5.87 -22.44
C GLY A 146 -18.57 -5.39 -21.12
N MET A 147 -18.05 -4.31 -20.53
CA MET A 147 -18.54 -3.75 -19.27
C MET A 147 -19.70 -2.74 -19.47
N ALA A 148 -19.91 -2.28 -20.71
CA ALA A 148 -21.06 -1.47 -21.11
C ALA A 148 -21.70 -2.08 -22.36
N LYS A 149 -23.04 -1.99 -22.46
CA LYS A 149 -23.76 -2.29 -23.70
C LYS A 149 -23.88 -1.02 -24.52
N PRO A 150 -23.88 -1.13 -25.88
CA PRO A 150 -24.11 0.01 -26.77
C PRO A 150 -25.49 0.63 -26.53
#